data_eba600749e75e814c4e8c5e45b46255c
#
_entry.id   eba600749e75e814c4e8c5e45b46255c
#
_cell.length_a   1.000
_cell.length_b   1.000
_cell.length_c   1.000
_cell.angle_alpha   90.00
_cell.angle_beta   90.00
_cell.angle_gamma   90.00
#
_symmetry.space_group_name_H-M   'P 1'
#
loop_
_entity.id
_entity.type
_entity.pdbx_description
1 polymer ?
#
loop_
_entity_poly.entity_id
_entity_poly.type
_entity_poly.pdbx_seq_one_letter_code
_entity_poly.pdbx_strand_id
1 'polypeptide(L)'
;MKEIWTKALAEYHGKFVNFEPTWCGPKPAQAGGPPVLMGAQSKWVPQRVAEYCDGWFPVDAGDDLAGSIEAIRSEVARHGRSKDVLDFSVLMTEQLAPGGRLEARIQDLIKLGFNRVLFLVSAARPDEQLPVLDRYAALIRKFV
;
A
#
# COMPACT_ATOMS: atom_id res chain seq x y z
N MET A 1 -13.41 -8.72 6.54
CA MET A 1 -13.33 -7.26 6.81
C MET A 1 -14.48 -6.51 6.12
N LYS A 2 -14.67 -6.61 4.81
CA LYS A 2 -15.75 -5.89 4.08
C LYS A 2 -17.13 -6.19 4.70
N GLU A 3 -17.43 -7.43 5.09
CA GLU A 3 -18.67 -7.77 5.83
C GLU A 3 -18.86 -6.90 7.07
N ILE A 4 -17.81 -6.79 7.89
CA ILE A 4 -17.86 -6.00 9.14
C ILE A 4 -18.03 -4.51 8.85
N TRP A 5 -17.45 -3.99 7.78
CA TRP A 5 -17.53 -2.58 7.42
C TRP A 5 -18.89 -2.17 6.86
N THR A 6 -19.54 -3.07 6.12
CA THR A 6 -20.74 -2.73 5.33
C THR A 6 -22.05 -3.16 5.94
N LYS A 7 -22.05 -4.22 6.75
CA LYS A 7 -23.30 -4.76 7.35
C LYS A 7 -23.49 -4.27 8.77
N ALA A 8 -24.72 -3.92 9.14
CA ALA A 8 -25.06 -3.54 10.51
C ALA A 8 -24.76 -4.69 11.49
N LEU A 9 -25.18 -5.90 11.12
CA LEU A 9 -24.86 -7.14 11.79
C LEU A 9 -24.10 -8.02 10.79
N ALA A 10 -22.83 -8.26 11.08
CA ALA A 10 -21.92 -8.99 10.19
C ALA A 10 -21.74 -10.42 10.65
N GLU A 11 -21.78 -11.35 9.72
CA GLU A 11 -21.42 -12.77 9.90
C GLU A 11 -20.57 -13.24 8.73
N TYR A 12 -19.78 -14.27 8.92
CA TYR A 12 -18.99 -14.86 7.86
C TYR A 12 -18.65 -16.31 8.14
N HIS A 13 -18.90 -17.18 7.16
CA HIS A 13 -18.63 -18.61 7.22
C HIS A 13 -17.77 -19.03 6.04
N GLY A 14 -16.45 -19.00 6.22
CA GLY A 14 -15.45 -19.37 5.23
C GLY A 14 -14.57 -20.52 5.69
N LYS A 15 -13.69 -20.98 4.83
CA LYS A 15 -12.78 -22.10 5.11
C LYS A 15 -11.85 -21.84 6.31
N PHE A 16 -11.36 -20.62 6.48
CA PHE A 16 -10.33 -20.27 7.47
C PHE A 16 -10.83 -19.28 8.53
N VAL A 17 -11.89 -18.55 8.23
CA VAL A 17 -12.47 -17.54 9.12
C VAL A 17 -13.94 -17.80 9.24
N ASN A 18 -14.42 -17.91 10.47
CA ASN A 18 -15.83 -18.07 10.78
C ASN A 18 -16.14 -17.18 11.98
N PHE A 19 -17.23 -16.43 11.91
CA PHE A 19 -17.77 -15.71 13.06
C PHE A 19 -19.28 -15.54 12.94
N GLU A 20 -19.92 -15.66 14.09
CA GLU A 20 -21.36 -15.51 14.26
C GLU A 20 -21.78 -14.04 14.14
N PRO A 21 -23.09 -13.76 13.97
CA PRO A 21 -23.60 -12.41 13.87
C PRO A 21 -23.04 -11.48 14.95
N THR A 22 -22.26 -10.49 14.51
CA THR A 22 -21.54 -9.57 15.39
C THR A 22 -21.79 -8.14 14.97
N TRP A 23 -22.08 -7.29 15.94
CA TRP A 23 -22.14 -5.85 15.74
C TRP A 23 -20.75 -5.24 15.92
N CYS A 24 -20.36 -4.37 15.00
CA CYS A 24 -19.10 -3.64 15.05
C CYS A 24 -19.34 -2.18 14.63
N GLY A 25 -19.02 -1.27 15.50
CA GLY A 25 -19.13 0.17 15.26
C GLY A 25 -17.98 0.96 15.89
N PRO A 26 -17.72 2.20 15.44
CA PRO A 26 -18.42 2.87 14.33
C PRO A 26 -18.08 2.28 12.97
N LYS A 27 -18.98 2.45 12.00
CA LYS A 27 -18.72 2.05 10.60
C LYS A 27 -17.78 3.05 9.92
N PRO A 28 -17.00 2.62 8.92
CA PRO A 28 -16.21 3.54 8.10
C PRO A 28 -17.08 4.62 7.46
N ALA A 29 -16.59 5.86 7.43
CA ALA A 29 -17.26 6.95 6.73
C ALA A 29 -17.28 6.75 5.20
N GLN A 30 -16.32 6.02 4.67
CA GLN A 30 -16.25 5.67 3.25
C GLN A 30 -17.18 4.50 2.94
N ALA A 31 -18.00 4.64 1.90
CA ALA A 31 -18.85 3.56 1.41
C ALA A 31 -17.99 2.35 0.99
N GLY A 32 -18.31 1.18 1.51
CA GLY A 32 -17.54 -0.05 1.26
C GLY A 32 -16.31 -0.25 2.15
N GLY A 33 -15.95 0.75 2.95
CA GLY A 33 -14.78 0.73 3.84
C GLY A 33 -13.54 1.38 3.25
N PRO A 34 -12.44 1.46 4.00
CA PRO A 34 -11.17 2.00 3.51
C PRO A 34 -10.56 1.10 2.42
N PRO A 35 -9.72 1.66 1.52
CA PRO A 35 -8.98 0.88 0.55
C PRO A 35 -8.11 -0.20 1.20
N VAL A 36 -8.07 -1.38 0.60
CA VAL A 36 -7.27 -2.52 1.05
C VAL A 36 -6.05 -2.65 0.15
N LEU A 37 -4.86 -2.41 0.70
CA LEU A 37 -3.60 -2.56 -0.02
C LEU A 37 -2.92 -3.88 0.36
N MET A 38 -2.39 -4.60 -0.63
CA MET A 38 -1.62 -5.82 -0.42
C MET A 38 -0.18 -5.49 -0.07
N GLY A 39 0.23 -5.71 1.17
CA GLY A 39 1.58 -5.44 1.68
C GLY A 39 2.53 -6.63 1.56
N ALA A 40 2.65 -7.25 0.41
CA ALA A 40 3.51 -8.42 0.21
C ALA A 40 4.25 -8.38 -1.12
N GLN A 41 5.32 -9.16 -1.24
CA GLN A 41 6.10 -9.38 -2.45
C GLN A 41 6.18 -10.91 -2.69
N SER A 42 5.16 -11.45 -3.34
CA SER A 42 5.07 -12.88 -3.66
C SER A 42 4.35 -13.10 -4.98
N LYS A 43 4.53 -14.29 -5.57
CA LYS A 43 3.86 -14.69 -6.82
C LYS A 43 2.32 -14.64 -6.75
N TRP A 44 1.73 -14.59 -5.55
CA TRP A 44 0.28 -14.55 -5.34
C TRP A 44 -0.29 -13.13 -5.29
N VAL A 45 0.57 -12.11 -5.26
CA VAL A 45 0.14 -10.71 -5.15
C VAL A 45 -0.75 -10.29 -6.31
N PRO A 46 -0.40 -10.53 -7.59
CA PRO A 46 -1.25 -10.12 -8.70
C PRO A 46 -2.68 -10.66 -8.59
N GLN A 47 -2.82 -11.96 -8.34
CA GLN A 47 -4.13 -12.60 -8.18
C GLN A 47 -4.92 -11.98 -7.02
N ARG A 48 -4.32 -11.82 -5.84
CA ARG A 48 -5.01 -11.28 -4.66
C ARG A 48 -5.42 -9.82 -4.84
N VAL A 49 -4.59 -9.02 -5.49
CA VAL A 49 -4.95 -7.63 -5.82
C VAL A 49 -6.14 -7.64 -6.78
N ALA A 50 -6.13 -8.48 -7.81
CA ALA A 50 -7.22 -8.60 -8.76
C ALA A 50 -8.53 -9.05 -8.12
N GLU A 51 -8.48 -9.98 -7.17
CA GLU A 51 -9.66 -10.56 -6.53
C GLU A 51 -10.33 -9.62 -5.51
N TYR A 52 -9.55 -8.95 -4.63
CA TYR A 52 -10.16 -8.26 -3.48
C TYR A 52 -9.43 -7.03 -2.95
N CYS A 53 -8.23 -6.68 -3.45
CA CYS A 53 -7.53 -5.48 -2.99
C CYS A 53 -7.76 -4.30 -3.93
N ASP A 54 -7.47 -3.11 -3.41
CA ASP A 54 -7.60 -1.85 -4.12
C ASP A 54 -6.24 -1.32 -4.58
N GLY A 55 -5.15 -2.03 -4.24
CA GLY A 55 -3.80 -1.67 -4.65
C GLY A 55 -2.70 -2.52 -4.02
N TRP A 56 -1.46 -2.05 -4.17
CA TRP A 56 -0.27 -2.75 -3.71
C TRP A 56 0.67 -1.83 -2.94
N PHE A 57 1.24 -2.34 -1.85
CA PHE A 57 2.10 -1.61 -0.94
C PHE A 57 3.36 -2.43 -0.57
N PRO A 58 4.35 -2.56 -1.48
CA PRO A 58 5.61 -3.23 -1.21
C PRO A 58 6.57 -2.41 -0.36
N VAL A 59 7.62 -3.08 0.10
CA VAL A 59 8.86 -2.43 0.55
C VAL A 59 9.80 -2.30 -0.65
N ASP A 60 10.45 -1.15 -0.83
CA ASP A 60 11.49 -0.96 -1.85
C ASP A 60 12.81 -1.58 -1.38
N ALA A 61 12.96 -2.87 -1.61
CA ALA A 61 14.11 -3.66 -1.17
C ALA A 61 15.03 -4.12 -2.33
N GLY A 62 14.89 -3.51 -3.50
CA GLY A 62 15.68 -3.88 -4.69
C GLY A 62 15.04 -4.93 -5.57
N ASP A 63 13.78 -5.30 -5.30
CA ASP A 63 13.01 -6.21 -6.15
C ASP A 63 12.56 -5.56 -7.46
N ASP A 64 12.14 -6.37 -8.44
CA ASP A 64 11.55 -5.89 -9.69
C ASP A 64 10.12 -5.35 -9.46
N LEU A 65 10.05 -4.10 -9.05
CA LEU A 65 8.77 -3.40 -8.84
C LEU A 65 8.04 -3.16 -10.17
N ALA A 66 8.78 -2.94 -11.27
CA ALA A 66 8.19 -2.68 -12.58
C ALA A 66 7.45 -3.90 -13.11
N GLY A 67 8.11 -5.06 -13.12
CA GLY A 67 7.49 -6.32 -13.52
C GLY A 67 6.32 -6.72 -12.62
N SER A 68 6.41 -6.44 -11.33
CA SER A 68 5.32 -6.70 -10.39
C SER A 68 4.09 -5.82 -10.67
N ILE A 69 4.27 -4.53 -10.96
CA ILE A 69 3.17 -3.62 -11.32
C ILE A 69 2.48 -4.09 -12.61
N GLU A 70 3.27 -4.47 -13.63
CA GLU A 70 2.71 -4.96 -14.89
C GLU A 70 1.93 -6.27 -14.70
N ALA A 71 2.45 -7.19 -13.92
CA ALA A 71 1.74 -8.42 -13.58
C ALA A 71 0.41 -8.14 -12.84
N ILE A 72 0.41 -7.19 -11.90
CA ILE A 72 -0.81 -6.79 -11.19
C ILE A 72 -1.82 -6.18 -12.16
N ARG A 73 -1.41 -5.22 -13.00
CA ARG A 73 -2.29 -4.56 -13.97
C ARG A 73 -2.89 -5.56 -14.96
N SER A 74 -2.09 -6.49 -15.45
CA SER A 74 -2.53 -7.55 -16.35
C SER A 74 -3.56 -8.47 -15.69
N GLU A 75 -3.34 -8.86 -14.44
CA GLU A 75 -4.27 -9.73 -13.72
C GLU A 75 -5.59 -9.03 -13.39
N VAL A 76 -5.53 -7.77 -12.96
CA VAL A 76 -6.71 -6.93 -12.69
C VAL A 76 -7.56 -6.77 -13.95
N ALA A 77 -6.93 -6.54 -15.11
CA ALA A 77 -7.64 -6.44 -16.40
C ALA A 77 -8.31 -7.77 -16.77
N ARG A 78 -7.66 -8.92 -16.54
CA ARG A 78 -8.26 -10.27 -16.76
C ARG A 78 -9.49 -10.51 -15.86
N HIS A 79 -9.54 -9.89 -14.68
CA HIS A 79 -10.71 -9.93 -13.79
C HIS A 79 -11.78 -8.89 -14.15
N GLY A 80 -11.65 -8.18 -15.27
CA GLY A 80 -12.62 -7.18 -15.72
C GLY A 80 -12.66 -5.90 -14.87
N ARG A 81 -11.64 -5.65 -14.04
CA ARG A 81 -11.52 -4.44 -13.23
C ARG A 81 -10.70 -3.38 -13.95
N SER A 82 -11.00 -2.10 -13.70
CA SER A 82 -10.15 -1.01 -14.20
C SER A 82 -8.82 -0.99 -13.45
N LYS A 83 -7.73 -0.91 -14.21
CA LYS A 83 -6.38 -0.73 -13.67
C LYS A 83 -6.10 0.71 -13.21
N ASP A 84 -6.93 1.66 -13.62
CA ASP A 84 -6.73 3.10 -13.34
C ASP A 84 -7.12 3.48 -11.91
N VAL A 85 -7.85 2.60 -11.21
CA VAL A 85 -8.28 2.81 -9.82
C VAL A 85 -7.34 2.17 -8.79
N LEU A 86 -6.21 1.58 -9.22
CA LEU A 86 -5.27 0.94 -8.32
C LEU A 86 -4.39 1.97 -7.59
N ASP A 87 -4.29 1.82 -6.26
CA ASP A 87 -3.34 2.56 -5.43
C ASP A 87 -2.01 1.81 -5.37
N PHE A 88 -0.94 2.41 -5.86
CA PHE A 88 0.41 1.92 -5.71
C PHE A 88 1.17 2.78 -4.70
N SER A 89 1.27 2.28 -3.49
CA SER A 89 2.06 2.89 -2.42
C SER A 89 3.34 2.09 -2.20
N VAL A 90 4.41 2.70 -1.72
CA VAL A 90 5.67 2.00 -1.45
C VAL A 90 6.28 2.46 -0.13
N LEU A 91 6.82 1.52 0.65
CA LEU A 91 7.59 1.81 1.85
C LEU A 91 9.07 1.88 1.51
N MET A 92 9.67 3.01 1.82
CA MET A 92 11.12 3.24 1.69
C MET A 92 11.79 3.37 3.04
N THR A 93 13.02 2.88 3.13
CA THR A 93 13.94 3.17 4.23
C THR A 93 15.17 3.90 3.68
N GLU A 94 15.81 4.75 4.47
CA GLU A 94 17.07 5.42 4.05
C GLU A 94 18.17 4.43 3.69
N GLN A 95 18.19 3.28 4.33
CA GLN A 95 19.17 2.22 4.07
C GLN A 95 18.99 1.60 2.67
N LEU A 96 17.78 1.67 2.11
CA LEU A 96 17.45 1.14 0.77
C LEU A 96 17.71 2.14 -0.37
N ALA A 97 18.06 3.39 -0.05
CA ALA A 97 18.50 4.40 -1.01
C ALA A 97 19.95 4.84 -0.72
N PRO A 98 20.95 3.97 -0.88
CA PRO A 98 22.33 4.28 -0.53
C PRO A 98 22.91 5.43 -1.35
N GLY A 99 23.74 6.24 -0.73
CA GLY A 99 24.55 7.24 -1.40
C GLY A 99 23.85 8.52 -1.84
N GLY A 100 22.84 8.98 -1.10
CA GLY A 100 22.21 10.29 -1.36
C GLY A 100 21.32 10.35 -2.59
N ARG A 101 20.92 9.20 -3.15
CA ARG A 101 20.07 9.10 -4.36
C ARG A 101 18.57 9.01 -4.05
N LEU A 102 18.16 9.38 -2.85
CA LEU A 102 16.76 9.25 -2.44
C LEU A 102 15.82 10.02 -3.37
N GLU A 103 16.18 11.23 -3.77
CA GLU A 103 15.39 12.04 -4.70
C GLU A 103 15.26 11.40 -6.09
N ALA A 104 16.36 10.89 -6.64
CA ALA A 104 16.33 10.17 -7.92
C ALA A 104 15.48 8.91 -7.83
N ARG A 105 15.58 8.16 -6.73
CA ARG A 105 14.76 6.97 -6.52
C ARG A 105 13.26 7.29 -6.45
N ILE A 106 12.87 8.38 -5.77
CA ILE A 106 11.48 8.84 -5.74
C ILE A 106 10.99 9.17 -7.16
N GLN A 107 11.80 9.87 -7.96
CA GLN A 107 11.46 10.17 -9.35
C GLN A 107 11.25 8.90 -10.19
N ASP A 108 12.07 7.87 -9.98
CA ASP A 108 11.90 6.60 -10.68
C ASP A 108 10.63 5.87 -10.23
N LEU A 109 10.30 5.89 -8.94
CA LEU A 109 9.06 5.32 -8.42
C LEU A 109 7.82 6.04 -8.98
N ILE A 110 7.85 7.36 -9.11
CA ILE A 110 6.78 8.14 -9.75
C ILE A 110 6.61 7.71 -11.23
N LYS A 111 7.71 7.54 -11.97
CA LYS A 111 7.64 7.07 -13.38
C LYS A 111 7.06 5.65 -13.49
N LEU A 112 7.29 4.79 -12.50
CA LEU A 112 6.69 3.45 -12.42
C LEU A 112 5.18 3.49 -12.11
N GLY A 113 4.68 4.63 -11.62
CA GLY A 113 3.27 4.83 -11.32
C GLY A 113 2.91 4.65 -9.84
N PHE A 114 3.90 4.72 -8.95
CA PHE A 114 3.60 4.86 -7.53
C PHE A 114 3.06 6.27 -7.25
N ASN A 115 1.94 6.34 -6.55
CA ASN A 115 1.27 7.59 -6.20
C ASN A 115 1.49 7.99 -4.73
N ARG A 116 2.14 7.13 -3.95
CA ARG A 116 2.48 7.42 -2.56
C ARG A 116 3.80 6.75 -2.15
N VAL A 117 4.68 7.52 -1.53
CA VAL A 117 5.91 7.03 -0.90
C VAL A 117 5.82 7.27 0.60
N LEU A 118 6.03 6.22 1.39
CA LEU A 118 6.08 6.28 2.84
C LEU A 118 7.53 6.07 3.28
N PHE A 119 7.99 6.89 4.23
CA PHE A 119 9.30 6.75 4.82
C PHE A 119 9.21 6.08 6.18
N LEU A 120 10.00 5.04 6.37
CA LEU A 120 10.17 4.45 7.69
C LEU A 120 11.19 5.29 8.48
N VAL A 121 10.71 5.97 9.51
CA VAL A 121 11.59 6.62 10.49
C VAL A 121 11.92 5.59 11.55
N SER A 122 13.21 5.25 11.70
CA SER A 122 13.64 4.30 12.72
C SER A 122 13.31 4.82 14.12
N ALA A 123 12.91 3.91 15.01
CA ALA A 123 12.64 4.24 16.41
C ALA A 123 13.93 4.76 17.06
N ALA A 124 13.92 6.03 17.42
CA ALA A 124 15.01 6.72 18.08
C ALA A 124 14.40 7.72 19.09
N ARG A 125 15.24 8.39 19.83
CA ARG A 125 14.78 9.46 20.73
C ARG A 125 14.23 10.64 19.92
N PRO A 126 13.34 11.46 20.49
CA PRO A 126 12.77 12.62 19.78
C PRO A 126 13.81 13.58 19.20
N ASP A 127 14.90 13.81 19.92
CA ASP A 127 16.03 14.66 19.48
C ASP A 127 16.78 14.10 18.25
N GLU A 128 16.73 12.80 18.02
CA GLU A 128 17.29 12.12 16.86
C GLU A 128 16.28 12.08 15.69
N GLN A 129 14.99 11.97 15.99
CA GLN A 129 13.93 11.87 14.99
C GLN A 129 13.57 13.20 14.33
N LEU A 130 13.52 14.29 15.08
CA LEU A 130 13.12 15.59 14.56
C LEU A 130 13.97 16.06 13.38
N PRO A 131 15.32 15.97 13.41
CA PRO A 131 16.14 16.32 12.24
C PRO A 131 15.86 15.45 11.00
N VAL A 132 15.50 14.19 11.19
CA VAL A 132 15.12 13.28 10.09
C VAL A 132 13.80 13.73 9.47
N LEU A 133 12.81 14.07 10.29
CA LEU A 133 11.51 14.59 9.82
C LEU A 133 11.67 15.91 9.07
N ASP A 134 12.50 16.84 9.55
CA ASP A 134 12.79 18.11 8.86
C ASP A 134 13.42 17.87 7.49
N ARG A 135 14.34 16.91 7.39
CA ARG A 135 14.95 16.52 6.11
C ARG A 135 13.92 15.93 5.14
N TYR A 136 13.05 15.05 5.61
CA TYR A 136 11.96 14.50 4.79
C TYR A 136 10.93 15.57 4.40
N ALA A 137 10.60 16.50 5.30
CA ALA A 137 9.74 17.63 4.99
C ALA A 137 10.33 18.52 3.87
N ALA A 138 11.65 18.78 3.91
CA ALA A 138 12.35 19.52 2.85
C ALA A 138 12.34 18.76 1.52
N LEU A 139 12.48 17.42 1.56
CA LEU A 139 12.42 16.57 0.38
C LEU A 139 11.00 16.55 -0.23
N ILE A 140 9.96 16.37 0.58
CA ILE A 140 8.57 16.33 0.14
C ILE A 140 8.19 17.59 -0.64
N ARG A 141 8.62 18.77 -0.20
CA ARG A 141 8.35 20.06 -0.88
C ARG A 141 8.84 20.13 -2.33
N LYS A 142 9.71 19.21 -2.75
CA LYS A 142 10.19 19.14 -4.14
C LYS A 142 9.25 18.37 -5.07
N PHE A 143 8.29 17.64 -4.50
CA PHE A 143 7.38 16.74 -5.23
C PHE A 143 5.89 17.11 -5.09
N VAL A 144 5.59 18.15 -4.30
CA VAL A 144 4.21 18.63 -4.05
C VAL A 144 4.03 20.03 -4.58
#